data_5d7c2dadfdb4ea7909ab452b8bdb69c4
#
_entry.id   5d7c2dadfdb4ea7909ab452b8bdb69c4
#
_cell.length_a   1.000
_cell.length_b   1.000
_cell.length_c   1.000
_cell.angle_alpha   90.00
_cell.angle_beta   90.00
_cell.angle_gamma   90.00
#
_symmetry.space_group_name_H-M   'P 1'
#
loop_
_entity.id
_entity.type
_entity.pdbx_description
1 polymer ?
#
loop_
_entity_poly.entity_id
_entity_poly.type
_entity_poly.pdbx_seq_one_letter_code
_entity_poly.pdbx_strand_id
1 'polypeptide(L)'
;MSKIKLIECPRDALQGYSRFVSTDKKINYINSLLKIGFYAIDCGSFVSNKMVPQMSDTPQVIKSLIKEESKTKVIVIIANERGALEASNYKQIDILGYPFSISENFQIRNTNKTIKQSIHILNNIIEISNKSNK
;
A
#
# COMPACT_ATOMS: atom_id res chain seq x y z
N MET A 1 -26.47 11.32 5.68
CA MET A 1 -25.38 11.87 4.84
C MET A 1 -24.16 10.94 4.95
N SER A 2 -23.60 10.48 3.83
CA SER A 2 -22.36 9.71 3.83
C SER A 2 -21.19 10.60 4.27
N LYS A 3 -20.49 10.19 5.32
CA LYS A 3 -19.27 10.90 5.78
C LYS A 3 -18.20 10.83 4.70
N ILE A 4 -17.60 11.95 4.31
CA ILE A 4 -16.42 11.99 3.44
C ILE A 4 -15.26 11.27 4.15
N LYS A 5 -14.56 10.41 3.44
CA LYS A 5 -13.36 9.72 3.92
C LYS A 5 -12.14 10.35 3.26
N LEU A 6 -11.27 10.94 4.08
CA LEU A 6 -9.99 11.49 3.62
C LEU A 6 -8.91 10.41 3.72
N ILE A 7 -8.20 10.20 2.62
CA ILE A 7 -7.05 9.28 2.54
C ILE A 7 -5.84 10.11 2.17
N GLU A 8 -4.78 10.04 2.99
CA GLU A 8 -3.49 10.64 2.69
C GLU A 8 -2.61 9.65 1.95
N CYS A 9 -1.84 10.11 0.96
CA CYS A 9 -1.08 9.26 0.05
C CYS A 9 0.43 9.56 0.02
N PRO A 10 1.15 9.51 1.14
CA PRO A 10 2.59 9.77 1.19
C PRO A 10 3.41 8.82 0.31
N ARG A 11 3.00 7.57 0.14
CA ARG A 11 3.66 6.61 -0.75
C ARG A 11 3.67 7.11 -2.20
N ASP A 12 2.55 7.61 -2.69
CA ASP A 12 2.42 8.07 -4.06
C ASP A 12 3.29 9.31 -4.32
N ALA A 13 3.26 10.28 -3.40
CA ALA A 13 4.10 11.47 -3.47
C ALA A 13 5.60 11.13 -3.45
N LEU A 14 6.01 10.20 -2.58
CA LEU A 14 7.41 9.79 -2.45
C LEU A 14 7.90 8.95 -3.63
N GLN A 15 7.04 8.17 -4.27
CA GLN A 15 7.41 7.25 -5.36
C GLN A 15 8.11 7.95 -6.52
N GLY A 16 7.69 9.17 -6.85
CA GLY A 16 8.27 9.99 -7.92
C GLY A 16 9.49 10.82 -7.51
N TYR A 17 9.90 10.78 -6.23
CA TYR A 17 11.00 11.59 -5.74
C TYR A 17 12.36 10.98 -6.11
N SER A 18 13.22 11.76 -6.74
CA SER A 18 14.49 11.28 -7.32
C SER A 18 15.56 10.88 -6.30
N ARG A 19 15.49 11.46 -5.08
CA ARG A 19 16.42 11.14 -3.99
C ARG A 19 15.76 10.17 -3.03
N PHE A 20 16.47 9.12 -2.62
CA PHE A 20 15.96 8.21 -1.61
C PHE A 20 15.75 8.95 -0.29
N VAL A 21 14.52 8.94 0.20
CA VAL A 21 14.19 9.46 1.53
C VAL A 21 14.50 8.38 2.55
N SER A 22 15.31 8.72 3.57
CA SER A 22 15.73 7.72 4.57
C SER A 22 14.54 7.12 5.31
N THR A 23 14.68 5.87 5.70
CA THR A 23 13.66 5.10 6.44
C THR A 23 13.17 5.86 7.68
N ASP A 24 14.08 6.44 8.47
CA ASP A 24 13.72 7.21 9.67
C ASP A 24 12.83 8.43 9.35
N LYS A 25 13.12 9.13 8.25
CA LYS A 25 12.28 10.27 7.82
C LYS A 25 10.88 9.79 7.43
N LYS A 26 10.78 8.67 6.72
CA LYS A 26 9.47 8.07 6.38
C LYS A 26 8.71 7.65 7.63
N ILE A 27 9.36 6.97 8.57
CA ILE A 27 8.76 6.54 9.84
C ILE A 27 8.23 7.75 10.61
N ASN A 28 9.04 8.78 10.80
CA ASN A 28 8.66 9.99 11.52
C ASN A 28 7.49 10.70 10.84
N TYR A 29 7.53 10.81 9.52
CA TYR A 29 6.48 11.46 8.73
C TYR A 29 5.15 10.70 8.85
N ILE A 30 5.15 9.39 8.62
CA ILE A 30 3.92 8.58 8.69
C ILE A 30 3.36 8.54 10.10
N ASN A 31 4.21 8.40 11.14
CA ASN A 31 3.77 8.47 12.52
C ASN A 31 3.14 9.84 12.88
N SER A 32 3.63 10.93 12.29
CA SER A 32 3.00 12.24 12.45
C SER A 32 1.62 12.29 11.79
N LEU A 33 1.47 11.71 10.60
CA LEU A 33 0.18 11.62 9.91
C LEU A 33 -0.84 10.75 10.65
N LEU A 34 -0.40 9.66 11.29
CA LEU A 34 -1.27 8.78 12.09
C LEU A 34 -1.97 9.53 13.24
N LYS A 35 -1.37 10.60 13.75
CA LYS A 35 -1.94 11.44 14.82
C LYS A 35 -3.02 12.41 14.35
N ILE A 36 -3.11 12.68 13.03
CA ILE A 36 -4.05 13.66 12.46
C ILE A 36 -5.49 13.12 12.40
N GLY A 37 -5.64 11.80 12.24
CA GLY A 37 -6.96 11.15 12.21
C GLY A 37 -7.57 11.05 10.81
N PHE A 38 -6.77 10.87 9.77
CA PHE A 38 -7.25 10.47 8.44
C PHE A 38 -8.04 9.16 8.51
N TYR A 39 -8.94 8.93 7.56
CA TYR A 39 -9.60 7.64 7.44
C TYR A 39 -8.58 6.52 7.17
N ALA A 40 -7.64 6.79 6.26
CA ALA A 40 -6.55 5.87 5.95
C ALA A 40 -5.31 6.64 5.44
N ILE A 41 -4.15 5.99 5.47
CA ILE A 41 -2.89 6.49 4.92
C ILE A 41 -2.28 5.41 4.03
N ASP A 42 -1.96 5.75 2.77
CA ASP A 42 -1.19 4.89 1.86
C ASP A 42 0.31 5.04 2.19
N CYS A 43 0.82 4.09 2.98
CA CYS A 43 2.12 4.19 3.64
C CYS A 43 3.29 3.57 2.88
N GLY A 44 3.04 2.68 1.92
CA GLY A 44 4.12 1.95 1.29
C GLY A 44 3.68 0.94 0.23
N SER A 45 4.61 0.14 -0.24
CA SER A 45 4.36 -0.80 -1.33
C SER A 45 5.16 -2.09 -1.16
N PHE A 46 4.51 -3.22 -1.41
CA PHE A 46 5.11 -4.56 -1.54
C PHE A 46 5.21 -4.97 -3.02
N VAL A 47 5.45 -4.00 -3.88
CA VAL A 47 5.82 -4.20 -5.28
C VAL A 47 7.34 -4.44 -5.39
N SER A 48 7.81 -4.88 -6.56
CA SER A 48 9.25 -5.09 -6.77
C SER A 48 10.07 -3.82 -6.49
N ASN A 49 11.10 -3.95 -5.65
CA ASN A 49 12.03 -2.86 -5.32
C ASN A 49 12.74 -2.30 -6.57
N LYS A 50 12.87 -3.10 -7.63
CA LYS A 50 13.41 -2.66 -8.91
C LYS A 50 12.47 -1.66 -9.59
N MET A 51 11.17 -1.85 -9.45
CA MET A 51 10.14 -0.96 -10.04
C MET A 51 9.92 0.29 -9.18
N VAL A 52 9.99 0.16 -7.87
CA VAL A 52 9.75 1.26 -6.93
C VAL A 52 10.85 1.28 -5.85
N PRO A 53 12.09 1.70 -6.20
CA PRO A 53 13.22 1.69 -5.27
C PRO A 53 12.96 2.49 -3.99
N GLN A 54 12.21 3.57 -4.09
CA GLN A 54 11.86 4.43 -2.96
C GLN A 54 11.08 3.70 -1.86
N MET A 55 10.39 2.60 -2.20
CA MET A 55 9.58 1.81 -1.27
C MET A 55 10.27 0.50 -0.82
N SER A 56 11.55 0.34 -1.10
CA SER A 56 12.31 -0.87 -0.74
C SER A 56 12.39 -1.13 0.77
N ASP A 57 12.20 -0.09 1.57
CA ASP A 57 12.21 -0.12 3.03
C ASP A 57 10.81 -0.20 3.67
N THR A 58 9.76 -0.41 2.87
CA THR A 58 8.38 -0.54 3.37
C THR A 58 8.25 -1.49 4.57
N PRO A 59 8.89 -2.69 4.58
CA PRO A 59 8.83 -3.59 5.72
C PRO A 59 9.30 -2.96 7.03
N GLN A 60 10.40 -2.21 7.00
CA GLN A 60 10.96 -1.53 8.17
C GLN A 60 10.06 -0.38 8.62
N VAL A 61 9.57 0.42 7.67
CA VAL A 61 8.64 1.52 7.95
C VAL A 61 7.39 0.99 8.64
N ILE A 62 6.72 -0.02 8.07
CA ILE A 62 5.48 -0.60 8.62
C ILE A 62 5.68 -1.15 10.04
N LYS A 63 6.78 -1.88 10.30
CA LYS A 63 7.08 -2.41 11.64
C LYS A 63 7.24 -1.33 12.70
N SER A 64 7.66 -0.12 12.30
CA SER A 64 7.95 1.01 13.20
C SER A 64 6.78 1.98 13.35
N LEU A 65 5.60 1.65 12.82
CA LEU A 65 4.40 2.48 12.97
C LEU A 65 3.81 2.33 14.38
N ILE A 66 3.52 3.47 15.00
CA ILE A 66 2.89 3.57 16.32
C ILE A 66 1.38 3.71 16.11
N LYS A 67 0.67 2.57 16.09
CA LYS A 67 -0.77 2.49 15.79
C LYS A 67 -1.68 2.44 17.02
N GLU A 68 -1.16 2.17 18.19
CA GLU A 68 -1.95 1.86 19.39
C GLU A 68 -2.98 2.95 19.74
N GLU A 69 -2.64 4.20 19.46
CA GLU A 69 -3.51 5.36 19.75
C GLU A 69 -4.25 5.89 18.51
N SER A 70 -4.03 5.28 17.33
CA SER A 70 -4.58 5.79 16.07
C SER A 70 -5.68 4.89 15.50
N LYS A 71 -6.81 5.49 15.14
CA LYS A 71 -7.89 4.84 14.39
C LYS A 71 -7.69 4.88 12.87
N THR A 72 -6.63 5.56 12.41
CA THR A 72 -6.31 5.68 10.99
C THR A 72 -5.87 4.34 10.43
N LYS A 73 -6.46 3.92 9.32
CA LYS A 73 -6.11 2.67 8.64
C LYS A 73 -4.83 2.82 7.84
N VAL A 74 -4.02 1.78 7.84
CA VAL A 74 -2.79 1.69 7.05
C VAL A 74 -3.07 0.92 5.77
N ILE A 75 -2.83 1.57 4.63
CA ILE A 75 -2.90 0.97 3.29
C ILE A 75 -1.48 0.71 2.81
N VAL A 76 -1.26 -0.40 2.13
CA VAL A 76 -0.07 -0.64 1.32
C VAL A 76 -0.46 -1.14 -0.06
N ILE A 77 0.32 -0.77 -1.07
CA ILE A 77 0.08 -1.20 -2.45
C ILE A 77 0.76 -2.54 -2.70
N ILE A 78 0.02 -3.41 -3.36
CA ILE A 78 0.47 -4.72 -3.81
C ILE A 78 0.17 -4.87 -5.32
N ALA A 79 0.91 -5.72 -6.03
CA ALA A 79 0.71 -5.95 -7.47
C ALA A 79 0.47 -7.43 -7.82
N ASN A 80 0.59 -8.32 -6.85
CA ASN A 80 0.43 -9.78 -7.04
C ASN A 80 0.24 -10.51 -5.70
N GLU A 81 0.02 -11.83 -5.78
CA GLU A 81 -0.22 -12.69 -4.62
C GLU A 81 0.98 -12.71 -3.66
N ARG A 82 2.23 -12.68 -4.19
CA ARG A 82 3.44 -12.64 -3.35
C ARG A 82 3.45 -11.39 -2.46
N GLY A 83 3.18 -10.22 -3.04
CA GLY A 83 3.10 -8.97 -2.28
C GLY A 83 1.96 -8.98 -1.26
N ALA A 84 0.81 -9.59 -1.60
CA ALA A 84 -0.31 -9.74 -0.69
C ALA A 84 0.04 -10.65 0.51
N LEU A 85 0.67 -11.80 0.26
CA LEU A 85 1.14 -12.73 1.30
C LEU A 85 2.17 -12.07 2.21
N GLU A 86 3.14 -11.36 1.64
CA GLU A 86 4.16 -10.64 2.41
C GLU A 86 3.52 -9.56 3.30
N ALA A 87 2.66 -8.71 2.73
CA ALA A 87 1.96 -7.65 3.45
C ALA A 87 1.06 -8.19 4.57
N SER A 88 0.46 -9.35 4.37
CA SER A 88 -0.44 -10.01 5.34
C SER A 88 0.26 -10.40 6.65
N ASN A 89 1.59 -10.51 6.66
CA ASN A 89 2.36 -10.82 7.87
C ASN A 89 2.50 -9.61 8.83
N TYR A 90 2.07 -8.42 8.42
CA TYR A 90 2.22 -7.21 9.22
C TYR A 90 0.88 -6.82 9.86
N LYS A 91 0.78 -6.94 11.18
CA LYS A 91 -0.43 -6.59 11.94
C LYS A 91 -0.84 -5.11 11.82
N GLN A 92 0.11 -4.23 11.50
CA GLN A 92 -0.11 -2.81 11.33
C GLN A 92 -0.90 -2.46 10.05
N ILE A 93 -0.89 -3.34 9.05
CA ILE A 93 -1.58 -3.14 7.78
C ILE A 93 -3.05 -3.50 7.94
N ASP A 94 -3.96 -2.63 7.49
CA ASP A 94 -5.40 -2.85 7.54
C ASP A 94 -5.99 -3.09 6.15
N ILE A 95 -5.37 -2.56 5.09
CA ILE A 95 -5.92 -2.57 3.73
C ILE A 95 -4.82 -2.89 2.72
N LEU A 96 -5.11 -3.81 1.82
CA LEU A 96 -4.29 -4.10 0.64
C LEU A 96 -4.85 -3.34 -0.57
N GLY A 97 -4.06 -2.42 -1.13
CA GLY A 97 -4.42 -1.66 -2.33
C GLY A 97 -3.90 -2.37 -3.59
N TYR A 98 -4.78 -2.70 -4.52
CA TYR A 98 -4.40 -3.28 -5.81
C TYR A 98 -4.71 -2.31 -6.95
N PRO A 99 -3.71 -1.86 -7.74
CA PRO A 99 -3.93 -0.94 -8.85
C PRO A 99 -4.63 -1.68 -9.99
N PHE A 100 -5.83 -1.23 -10.33
CA PHE A 100 -6.65 -1.79 -11.41
C PHE A 100 -7.19 -0.69 -12.32
N SER A 101 -7.13 -0.91 -13.63
CA SER A 101 -7.67 0.00 -14.63
C SER A 101 -8.67 -0.72 -15.54
N ILE A 102 -9.74 -0.01 -15.91
CA ILE A 102 -10.71 -0.44 -16.94
C ILE A 102 -10.19 -0.22 -18.37
N SER A 103 -9.08 0.51 -18.54
CA SER A 103 -8.38 0.67 -19.81
C SER A 103 -7.40 -0.47 -20.00
N GLU A 104 -7.62 -1.33 -21.01
CA GLU A 104 -6.74 -2.45 -21.32
C GLU A 104 -5.30 -1.99 -21.61
N ASN A 105 -5.14 -0.94 -22.41
CA ASN A 105 -3.82 -0.39 -22.73
C ASN A 105 -3.09 0.14 -21.50
N PHE A 106 -3.79 0.82 -20.59
CA PHE A 106 -3.22 1.32 -19.36
C PHE A 106 -2.86 0.16 -18.42
N GLN A 107 -3.74 -0.83 -18.30
CA GLN A 107 -3.53 -2.01 -17.46
C GLN A 107 -2.27 -2.78 -17.91
N ILE A 108 -2.13 -3.03 -19.21
CA ILE A 108 -0.94 -3.70 -19.77
C ILE A 108 0.33 -2.87 -19.50
N ARG A 109 0.32 -1.56 -19.76
CA ARG A 109 1.48 -0.69 -19.55
C ARG A 109 1.91 -0.62 -18.08
N ASN A 110 0.94 -0.60 -17.15
CA ASN A 110 1.20 -0.41 -15.74
C ASN A 110 1.56 -1.71 -15.01
N THR A 111 0.94 -2.83 -15.38
CA THR A 111 1.10 -4.10 -14.65
C THR A 111 1.66 -5.24 -15.50
N ASN A 112 1.85 -5.02 -16.79
CA ASN A 112 2.20 -6.04 -17.78
C ASN A 112 1.19 -7.22 -17.82
N LYS A 113 -0.10 -6.91 -17.57
CA LYS A 113 -1.20 -7.87 -17.55
C LYS A 113 -2.45 -7.30 -18.20
N THR A 114 -3.22 -8.16 -18.85
CA THR A 114 -4.56 -7.82 -19.34
C THR A 114 -5.54 -7.61 -18.19
N ILE A 115 -6.67 -6.97 -18.46
CA ILE A 115 -7.77 -6.86 -17.47
C ILE A 115 -8.18 -8.25 -17.00
N LYS A 116 -8.36 -9.21 -17.90
CA LYS A 116 -8.76 -10.59 -17.57
C LYS A 116 -7.76 -11.28 -16.63
N GLN A 117 -6.45 -11.14 -16.91
CA GLN A 117 -5.40 -11.68 -16.04
C GLN A 117 -5.40 -10.99 -14.67
N SER A 118 -5.60 -9.67 -14.64
CA SER A 118 -5.64 -8.90 -13.41
C SER A 118 -6.84 -9.25 -12.52
N ILE A 119 -8.01 -9.55 -13.10
CA ILE A 119 -9.18 -10.04 -12.36
C ILE A 119 -8.88 -11.40 -11.72
N HIS A 120 -8.23 -12.31 -12.43
CA HIS A 120 -7.86 -13.60 -11.86
C HIS A 120 -6.92 -13.45 -10.65
N ILE A 121 -5.88 -12.63 -10.78
CA ILE A 121 -4.97 -12.31 -9.68
C ILE A 121 -5.69 -11.65 -8.51
N LEU A 122 -6.60 -10.72 -8.79
CA LEU A 122 -7.38 -10.04 -7.76
C LEU A 122 -8.23 -11.02 -6.94
N ASN A 123 -8.83 -12.02 -7.59
CA ASN A 123 -9.59 -13.06 -6.88
C ASN A 123 -8.70 -13.84 -5.89
N ASN A 124 -7.48 -14.22 -6.30
CA ASN A 124 -6.52 -14.88 -5.41
C ASN A 124 -6.11 -13.96 -4.24
N ILE A 125 -5.89 -12.67 -4.53
CA ILE A 125 -5.57 -11.66 -3.50
C ILE A 125 -6.71 -11.51 -2.49
N ILE A 126 -7.96 -11.50 -2.94
CA ILE A 126 -9.14 -11.43 -2.07
C ILE A 126 -9.17 -12.62 -1.11
N GLU A 127 -8.85 -13.82 -1.57
CA GLU A 127 -8.77 -15.00 -0.69
C GLU A 127 -7.67 -14.85 0.38
N ILE A 128 -6.49 -14.33 -0.01
CA ILE A 128 -5.38 -14.05 0.92
C ILE A 128 -5.80 -12.99 1.94
N SER A 129 -6.43 -11.92 1.47
CA SER A 129 -6.92 -10.81 2.29
C SER A 129 -7.94 -11.29 3.34
N ASN A 130 -8.91 -12.10 2.91
CA ASN A 130 -9.93 -12.66 3.80
C ASN A 130 -9.33 -13.57 4.88
N LYS A 131 -8.33 -14.40 4.54
CA LYS A 131 -7.64 -15.28 5.50
C LYS A 131 -6.82 -14.49 6.53
N SER A 132 -6.39 -13.29 6.20
CA SER A 132 -5.56 -12.43 7.05
C SER A 132 -6.31 -11.25 7.70
N ASN A 133 -7.63 -11.15 7.48
CA ASN A 133 -8.50 -10.06 7.97
C ASN A 133 -8.00 -8.66 7.53
N LYS A 134 -7.61 -8.52 6.26
CA LYS A 134 -7.15 -7.25 5.68
C LYS A 134 -8.21 -6.65 4.76
#